data_0c3c321c5ac5ce00cb6d7ed97709745c
#
_entry.id   0c3c321c5ac5ce00cb6d7ed97709745c
#
_cell.length_a   1.000
_cell.length_b   1.000
_cell.length_c   1.000
_cell.angle_alpha   90.00
_cell.angle_beta   90.00
_cell.angle_gamma   90.00
#
_symmetry.space_group_name_H-M   'P 1'
#
loop_
_entity.id
_entity.type
_entity.pdbx_description
1 polymer ?
#
loop_
_entity_poly.entity_id
_entity_poly.type
_entity_poly.pdbx_seq_one_letter_code
_entity_poly.pdbx_strand_id
1 'polypeptide(L)'
;MNNRFFIVVMMIGLLSLGGQAQSVSFRFAHLTDLHLSPNNPNPTEDLLRSVAQINATENIDFVLITGDITEEGDRACLEKAKSCLDLLKVKYYVALGNHETKWSDSGCTAFGEVFGYERFEFEHKGFLFLGFNSGPLMRMAYGHVVPQDIRWMTERMEKAGKDKPVILVTHYPLMDGDVDNGMK
;
A
#
# COMPACT_ATOMS: atom_id res chain seq x y z
N MET A 1 -9.25 15.92 17.17
CA MET A 1 -8.51 14.67 17.38
C MET A 1 -7.24 14.77 16.54
N ASN A 2 -6.06 14.64 17.15
CA ASN A 2 -4.80 14.76 16.41
C ASN A 2 -4.54 13.45 15.65
N ASN A 3 -4.85 13.41 14.36
CA ASN A 3 -4.40 12.35 13.48
C ASN A 3 -2.88 12.47 13.34
N ARG A 4 -2.17 11.59 14.02
CA ARG A 4 -0.72 11.46 13.87
C ARG A 4 -0.47 10.41 12.81
N PHE A 5 -0.11 10.85 11.59
CA PHE A 5 0.46 9.96 10.61
C PHE A 5 1.79 9.41 11.15
N PHE A 6 1.88 8.08 11.26
CA PHE A 6 3.13 7.42 11.65
C PHE A 6 3.91 7.10 10.37
N ILE A 7 5.05 7.77 10.18
CA ILE A 7 6.06 7.32 9.21
C ILE A 7 6.83 6.19 9.88
N VAL A 8 6.54 4.94 9.49
CA VAL A 8 7.32 3.78 9.93
C VAL A 8 8.46 3.57 8.94
N VAL A 9 9.67 3.82 9.39
CA VAL A 9 10.88 3.47 8.64
C VAL A 9 11.31 2.08 9.06
N MET A 10 11.02 1.06 8.23
CA MET A 10 11.40 -0.32 8.50
C MET A 10 12.77 -0.62 7.90
N MET A 11 13.74 -0.96 8.74
CA MET A 11 15.07 -1.42 8.33
C MET A 11 15.11 -2.94 8.49
N ILE A 12 15.14 -3.67 7.38
CA ILE A 12 15.25 -5.13 7.39
C ILE A 12 16.73 -5.49 7.17
N GLY A 13 17.36 -6.05 8.18
CA GLY A 13 18.69 -6.64 8.10
C GLY A 13 18.59 -8.16 8.10
N LEU A 14 19.16 -8.81 7.10
CA LEU A 14 19.30 -10.26 7.04
C LEU A 14 20.72 -10.68 7.48
N LEU A 15 20.81 -11.48 8.53
CA LEU A 15 22.03 -12.16 8.94
C LEU A 15 22.12 -13.50 8.17
N SER A 16 23.06 -13.62 7.25
CA SER A 16 23.39 -14.89 6.59
C SER A 16 24.60 -15.53 7.26
N LEU A 17 24.47 -16.79 7.64
CA LEU A 17 25.55 -17.64 8.15
C LEU A 17 26.38 -18.17 6.95
N GLY A 18 27.64 -17.76 6.89
CA GLY A 18 28.66 -18.44 6.08
C GLY A 18 28.85 -17.93 4.65
N GLY A 19 29.33 -16.73 4.52
CA GLY A 19 29.80 -16.06 3.30
C GLY A 19 29.69 -14.56 3.51
N GLN A 20 30.57 -13.72 3.03
CA GLN A 20 30.39 -12.28 3.10
C GLN A 20 29.19 -11.88 2.24
N ALA A 21 27.99 -12.14 2.73
CA ALA A 21 26.79 -11.60 2.15
C ALA A 21 26.78 -10.10 2.46
N GLN A 22 26.95 -9.30 1.45
CA GLN A 22 26.74 -7.87 1.53
C GLN A 22 25.32 -7.63 2.05
N SER A 23 25.18 -7.05 3.24
CA SER A 23 23.86 -6.78 3.82
C SER A 23 23.11 -5.83 2.88
N VAL A 24 22.09 -6.35 2.22
CA VAL A 24 21.23 -5.54 1.36
C VAL A 24 20.27 -4.77 2.25
N SER A 25 20.43 -3.47 2.30
CA SER A 25 19.52 -2.59 3.04
C SER A 25 18.78 -1.65 2.07
N PHE A 26 17.53 -1.37 2.37
CA PHE A 26 16.74 -0.34 1.69
C PHE A 26 15.82 0.36 2.68
N ARG A 27 15.36 1.51 2.30
CA ARG A 27 14.49 2.34 3.11
C ARG A 27 13.29 2.78 2.29
N PHE A 28 12.10 2.64 2.83
CA PHE A 28 10.89 3.15 2.22
C PHE A 28 10.03 3.91 3.23
N ALA A 29 9.23 4.83 2.73
CA ALA A 29 8.18 5.45 3.53
C ALA A 29 6.90 4.64 3.38
N HIS A 30 6.17 4.48 4.50
CA HIS A 30 4.87 3.82 4.54
C HIS A 30 3.81 4.83 4.96
N LEU A 31 2.79 4.98 4.13
CA LEU A 31 1.61 5.77 4.39
C LEU A 31 0.39 4.84 4.39
N THR A 32 -0.60 5.15 5.20
CA THR A 32 -1.87 4.42 5.27
C THR A 32 -2.97 5.34 5.77
N ASP A 33 -4.21 5.01 5.47
CA ASP A 33 -5.37 5.70 6.04
C ASP A 33 -5.35 7.22 5.80
N LEU A 34 -5.21 7.61 4.54
CA LEU A 34 -5.11 9.02 4.13
C LEU A 34 -6.45 9.73 4.26
N HIS A 35 -7.57 9.04 3.99
CA HIS A 35 -8.95 9.50 4.15
C HIS A 35 -9.24 10.89 3.55
N LEU A 36 -8.78 11.13 2.32
CA LEU A 36 -9.12 12.36 1.62
C LEU A 36 -10.64 12.45 1.44
N SER A 37 -11.19 13.63 1.72
CA SER A 37 -12.63 13.87 1.69
C SER A 37 -12.94 15.22 1.05
N PRO A 38 -14.01 15.35 0.26
CA PRO A 38 -14.40 16.62 -0.35
C PRO A 38 -14.82 17.68 0.68
N ASN A 39 -15.26 17.22 1.85
CA ASN A 39 -15.80 18.09 2.91
C ASN A 39 -14.77 18.45 3.99
N ASN A 40 -13.54 17.89 3.91
CA ASN A 40 -12.48 18.13 4.87
C ASN A 40 -11.13 18.30 4.16
N PRO A 41 -10.55 19.50 4.14
CA PRO A 41 -9.27 19.74 3.48
C PRO A 41 -8.06 19.20 4.26
N ASN A 42 -8.19 18.95 5.56
CA ASN A 42 -7.08 18.60 6.43
C ASN A 42 -6.29 17.36 5.97
N PRO A 43 -6.93 16.24 5.56
CA PRO A 43 -6.21 15.09 5.05
C PRO A 43 -5.35 15.40 3.81
N THR A 44 -5.84 16.27 2.92
CA THR A 44 -5.06 16.71 1.75
C THR A 44 -3.83 17.51 2.17
N GLU A 45 -3.96 18.41 3.13
CA GLU A 45 -2.84 19.18 3.66
C GLU A 45 -1.83 18.29 4.38
N ASP A 46 -2.32 17.28 5.14
CA ASP A 46 -1.48 16.30 5.82
C ASP A 46 -0.69 15.46 4.81
N LEU A 47 -1.33 15.03 3.72
CA LEU A 47 -0.66 14.31 2.65
C LEU A 47 0.43 15.16 1.99
N LEU A 48 0.15 16.42 1.69
CA LEU A 48 1.16 17.34 1.12
C LEU A 48 2.34 17.56 2.06
N ARG A 49 2.10 17.68 3.37
CA ARG A 49 3.17 17.74 4.38
C ARG A 49 4.00 16.46 4.41
N SER A 50 3.34 15.31 4.36
CA SER A 50 4.02 14.00 4.31
C SER A 50 4.88 13.86 3.06
N VAL A 51 4.37 14.24 1.89
CA VAL A 51 5.12 14.27 0.64
C VAL A 51 6.35 15.18 0.74
N ALA A 52 6.19 16.38 1.31
CA ALA A 52 7.31 17.29 1.51
C ALA A 52 8.38 16.72 2.44
N GLN A 53 7.98 16.07 3.54
CA GLN A 53 8.89 15.40 4.48
C GLN A 53 9.64 14.24 3.83
N ILE A 54 8.92 13.39 3.08
CA ILE A 54 9.52 12.26 2.35
C ILE A 54 10.55 12.79 1.35
N ASN A 55 10.20 13.82 0.58
CA ASN A 55 11.10 14.44 -0.40
C ASN A 55 12.33 15.12 0.21
N ALA A 56 12.27 15.50 1.48
CA ALA A 56 13.37 16.07 2.26
C ALA A 56 14.20 15.01 3.00
N THR A 57 13.70 13.78 3.11
CA THR A 57 14.38 12.67 3.77
C THR A 57 15.31 11.97 2.81
N GLU A 58 16.58 11.86 3.17
CA GLU A 58 17.57 11.19 2.33
C GLU A 58 17.41 9.69 2.32
N ASN A 59 17.78 9.08 1.19
CA ASN A 59 17.85 7.63 1.00
C ASN A 59 16.52 6.89 1.17
N ILE A 60 15.40 7.52 0.84
CA ILE A 60 14.13 6.82 0.63
C ILE A 60 14.15 6.24 -0.79
N ASP A 61 14.03 4.93 -0.90
CA ASP A 61 14.08 4.21 -2.19
C ASP A 61 12.71 4.29 -2.91
N PHE A 62 11.61 4.19 -2.16
CA PHE A 62 10.22 4.25 -2.67
C PHE A 62 9.22 4.54 -1.55
N VAL A 63 7.94 4.68 -1.90
CA VAL A 63 6.83 4.85 -0.94
C VAL A 63 5.80 3.75 -1.16
N LEU A 64 5.29 3.17 -0.08
CA LEU A 64 4.14 2.28 -0.08
C LEU A 64 2.95 2.97 0.57
N ILE A 65 1.78 2.88 -0.06
CA ILE A 65 0.51 3.35 0.47
C ILE A 65 -0.41 2.14 0.59
N THR A 66 -0.86 1.82 1.81
CA THR A 66 -1.58 0.57 2.08
C THR A 66 -3.08 0.77 2.28
N GLY A 67 -3.70 1.59 1.45
CA GLY A 67 -5.14 1.69 1.37
C GLY A 67 -5.76 2.83 2.19
N ASP A 68 -7.08 2.91 2.10
CA ASP A 68 -7.92 3.97 2.67
C ASP A 68 -7.42 5.36 2.27
N ILE A 69 -7.26 5.52 0.94
CA ILE A 69 -6.76 6.77 0.34
C ILE A 69 -7.79 7.88 0.46
N THR A 70 -9.07 7.51 0.35
CA THR A 70 -10.20 8.44 0.41
C THR A 70 -11.21 7.97 1.44
N GLU A 71 -12.11 8.86 1.86
CA GLU A 71 -13.17 8.52 2.83
C GLU A 71 -14.27 7.64 2.20
N GLU A 72 -14.58 7.82 0.91
CA GLU A 72 -15.69 7.15 0.25
C GLU A 72 -15.33 6.53 -1.11
N GLY A 73 -14.05 6.42 -1.44
CA GLY A 73 -13.59 5.85 -2.72
C GLY A 73 -14.02 6.68 -3.95
N ASP A 74 -14.34 7.94 -3.75
CA ASP A 74 -14.81 8.82 -4.83
C ASP A 74 -13.66 9.23 -5.77
N ARG A 75 -13.98 9.31 -7.08
CA ARG A 75 -13.01 9.62 -8.12
C ARG A 75 -12.27 10.94 -7.88
N ALA A 76 -12.97 12.00 -7.49
CA ALA A 76 -12.36 13.32 -7.35
C ALA A 76 -11.28 13.33 -6.25
N CYS A 77 -11.54 12.66 -5.13
CA CYS A 77 -10.56 12.51 -4.05
C CYS A 77 -9.41 11.57 -4.45
N LEU A 78 -9.67 10.51 -5.22
CA LEU A 78 -8.61 9.65 -5.77
C LEU A 78 -7.69 10.42 -6.72
N GLU A 79 -8.24 11.22 -7.63
CA GLU A 79 -7.48 12.10 -8.53
C GLU A 79 -6.68 13.14 -7.75
N LYS A 80 -7.27 13.70 -6.70
CA LYS A 80 -6.59 14.64 -5.80
C LYS A 80 -5.44 13.97 -5.06
N ALA A 81 -5.67 12.78 -4.48
CA ALA A 81 -4.62 12.00 -3.83
C ALA A 81 -3.47 11.71 -4.79
N LYS A 82 -3.81 11.22 -6.00
CA LYS A 82 -2.80 10.97 -7.04
C LYS A 82 -2.01 12.22 -7.38
N SER A 83 -2.66 13.37 -7.55
CA SER A 83 -1.97 14.62 -7.85
C SER A 83 -0.99 15.06 -6.75
N CYS A 84 -1.31 14.79 -5.48
CA CYS A 84 -0.40 15.03 -4.36
C CYS A 84 0.76 14.03 -4.34
N LEU A 85 0.49 12.74 -4.57
CA LEU A 85 1.50 11.68 -4.59
C LEU A 85 2.46 11.82 -5.79
N ASP A 86 1.99 12.34 -6.93
CA ASP A 86 2.83 12.62 -8.11
C ASP A 86 3.90 13.70 -7.85
N LEU A 87 3.83 14.43 -6.73
CA LEU A 87 4.89 15.35 -6.27
C LEU A 87 6.06 14.62 -5.56
N LEU A 88 5.93 13.33 -5.28
CA LEU A 88 7.03 12.52 -4.74
C LEU A 88 8.18 12.43 -5.75
N LYS A 89 9.43 12.57 -5.26
CA LYS A 89 10.65 12.43 -6.07
C LYS A 89 11.05 10.97 -6.31
N VAL A 90 10.45 10.05 -5.59
CA VAL A 90 10.67 8.61 -5.68
C VAL A 90 9.40 7.91 -6.13
N LYS A 91 9.52 6.68 -6.63
CA LYS A 91 8.35 5.88 -7.02
C LYS A 91 7.46 5.61 -5.81
N TYR A 92 6.17 5.53 -6.06
CA TYR A 92 5.21 5.10 -5.06
C TYR A 92 4.29 4.01 -5.62
N TYR A 93 3.73 3.20 -4.72
CA TYR A 93 2.82 2.12 -5.03
C TYR A 93 1.67 2.14 -4.04
N VAL A 94 0.44 2.02 -4.55
CA VAL A 94 -0.80 2.17 -3.77
C VAL A 94 -1.59 0.87 -3.82
N ALA A 95 -1.92 0.32 -2.65
CA ALA A 95 -2.91 -0.74 -2.52
C ALA A 95 -4.27 -0.14 -2.16
N LEU A 96 -5.35 -0.86 -2.48
CA LEU A 96 -6.70 -0.49 -2.07
C LEU A 96 -6.92 -0.80 -0.59
N GLY A 97 -7.75 0.02 0.06
CA GLY A 97 -8.31 -0.24 1.37
C GLY A 97 -9.81 -0.56 1.29
N ASN A 98 -10.45 -0.66 2.45
CA ASN A 98 -11.89 -0.94 2.50
C ASN A 98 -12.73 0.27 2.07
N HIS A 99 -12.22 1.48 2.20
CA HIS A 99 -12.92 2.67 1.75
C HIS A 99 -13.01 2.75 0.22
N GLU A 100 -12.03 2.25 -0.51
CA GLU A 100 -12.06 2.14 -1.97
C GLU A 100 -12.96 0.99 -2.46
N THR A 101 -13.20 -0.04 -1.66
CA THR A 101 -13.95 -1.23 -2.08
C THR A 101 -15.36 -1.28 -1.52
N LYS A 102 -15.53 -1.05 -0.20
CA LYS A 102 -16.81 -1.18 0.49
C LYS A 102 -17.70 0.05 0.35
N TRP A 103 -17.10 1.24 0.45
CA TRP A 103 -17.82 2.50 0.48
C TRP A 103 -17.92 3.18 -0.88
N SER A 104 -17.11 2.77 -1.84
CA SER A 104 -17.09 3.34 -3.17
C SER A 104 -18.34 2.97 -3.97
N ASP A 105 -19.03 3.97 -4.49
CA ASP A 105 -20.13 3.79 -5.44
C ASP A 105 -19.69 3.11 -6.75
N SER A 106 -18.42 3.23 -7.10
CA SER A 106 -17.84 2.62 -8.29
C SER A 106 -17.45 1.14 -8.12
N GLY A 107 -17.54 0.59 -6.89
CA GLY A 107 -17.09 -0.76 -6.60
C GLY A 107 -15.60 -0.98 -6.89
N CYS A 108 -14.76 0.00 -6.55
CA CYS A 108 -13.31 0.13 -6.78
C CYS A 108 -12.86 0.40 -8.23
N THR A 109 -13.73 0.45 -9.22
CA THR A 109 -13.32 0.72 -10.61
C THR A 109 -12.67 2.08 -10.78
N ALA A 110 -13.13 3.11 -10.03
CA ALA A 110 -12.53 4.44 -10.04
C ALA A 110 -11.05 4.41 -9.62
N PHE A 111 -10.66 3.57 -8.67
CA PHE A 111 -9.26 3.38 -8.29
C PHE A 111 -8.42 2.88 -9.47
N GLY A 112 -8.86 1.79 -10.13
CA GLY A 112 -8.16 1.23 -11.29
C GLY A 112 -8.01 2.23 -12.44
N GLU A 113 -9.05 3.04 -12.68
CA GLU A 113 -9.01 4.08 -13.72
C GLU A 113 -8.06 5.24 -13.37
N VAL A 114 -7.99 5.65 -12.10
CA VAL A 114 -7.12 6.76 -11.65
C VAL A 114 -5.66 6.33 -11.54
N PHE A 115 -5.38 5.20 -10.90
CA PHE A 115 -4.01 4.73 -10.69
C PHE A 115 -3.48 3.84 -11.81
N GLY A 116 -4.36 3.32 -12.68
CA GLY A 116 -3.99 2.50 -13.83
C GLY A 116 -3.74 1.02 -13.49
N TYR A 117 -4.01 0.59 -12.27
CA TYR A 117 -3.87 -0.79 -11.81
C TYR A 117 -4.74 -1.05 -10.56
N GLU A 118 -5.05 -2.32 -10.30
CA GLU A 118 -5.71 -2.78 -9.06
C GLU A 118 -4.75 -3.60 -8.17
N ARG A 119 -3.65 -4.05 -8.76
CA ARG A 119 -2.56 -4.78 -8.11
C ARG A 119 -1.25 -4.40 -8.76
N PHE A 120 -0.17 -4.52 -8.01
CA PHE A 120 1.16 -4.19 -8.51
C PHE A 120 2.19 -5.22 -8.11
N GLU A 121 3.26 -5.29 -8.92
CA GLU A 121 4.47 -6.03 -8.60
C GLU A 121 5.69 -5.18 -8.92
N PHE A 122 6.72 -5.29 -8.12
CA PHE A 122 8.04 -4.77 -8.43
C PHE A 122 9.11 -5.50 -7.66
N GLU A 123 10.32 -5.43 -8.18
CA GLU A 123 11.50 -5.93 -7.48
C GLU A 123 12.36 -4.78 -7.00
N HIS A 124 12.88 -4.92 -5.79
CA HIS A 124 13.83 -3.97 -5.24
C HIS A 124 14.88 -4.68 -4.40
N LYS A 125 16.15 -4.49 -4.77
CA LYS A 125 17.32 -5.06 -4.07
C LYS A 125 17.16 -6.54 -3.68
N GLY A 126 16.64 -7.34 -4.60
CA GLY A 126 16.48 -8.79 -4.41
C GLY A 126 15.16 -9.23 -3.75
N PHE A 127 14.32 -8.31 -3.30
CA PHE A 127 12.99 -8.58 -2.78
C PHE A 127 11.93 -8.43 -3.86
N LEU A 128 10.94 -9.29 -3.85
CA LEU A 128 9.72 -9.16 -4.65
C LEU A 128 8.62 -8.55 -3.79
N PHE A 129 7.99 -7.49 -4.28
CA PHE A 129 6.84 -6.84 -3.66
C PHE A 129 5.58 -7.14 -4.48
N LEU A 130 4.53 -7.61 -3.82
CA LEU A 130 3.23 -7.89 -4.42
C LEU A 130 2.14 -7.13 -3.66
N GLY A 131 1.54 -6.15 -4.30
CA GLY A 131 0.42 -5.38 -3.76
C GLY A 131 -0.90 -5.83 -4.37
N PHE A 132 -1.91 -6.04 -3.54
CA PHE A 132 -3.21 -6.53 -3.96
C PHE A 132 -4.33 -6.03 -3.03
N ASN A 133 -5.57 -6.22 -3.46
CA ASN A 133 -6.73 -5.85 -2.69
C ASN A 133 -7.06 -6.91 -1.62
N SER A 134 -7.16 -6.49 -0.37
CA SER A 134 -7.65 -7.32 0.75
C SER A 134 -8.91 -6.75 1.39
N GLY A 135 -9.44 -5.66 0.85
CA GLY A 135 -10.65 -5.03 1.33
C GLY A 135 -11.88 -5.91 1.12
N PRO A 136 -12.95 -5.67 1.88
CA PRO A 136 -14.20 -6.42 1.70
C PRO A 136 -14.77 -6.17 0.32
N LEU A 137 -15.39 -7.22 -0.24
CA LEU A 137 -16.15 -7.07 -1.48
C LEU A 137 -17.50 -6.42 -1.18
N MET A 138 -17.80 -5.32 -1.85
CA MET A 138 -19.05 -4.58 -1.69
C MET A 138 -19.30 -4.23 -0.21
N ARG A 139 -20.44 -4.61 0.35
CA ARG A 139 -20.85 -4.29 1.74
C ARG A 139 -20.52 -5.39 2.76
N MET A 140 -19.60 -6.29 2.45
CA MET A 140 -19.14 -7.30 3.41
C MET A 140 -18.40 -6.65 4.58
N ALA A 141 -18.39 -7.31 5.74
CA ALA A 141 -17.75 -6.78 6.94
C ALA A 141 -16.24 -7.10 7.00
N TYR A 142 -15.85 -8.22 6.42
CA TYR A 142 -14.49 -8.77 6.55
C TYR A 142 -13.69 -8.60 5.27
N GLY A 143 -12.37 -8.52 5.42
CA GLY A 143 -11.45 -8.54 4.30
C GLY A 143 -11.56 -9.83 3.50
N HIS A 144 -11.23 -9.76 2.22
CA HIS A 144 -11.31 -10.88 1.31
C HIS A 144 -10.26 -10.77 0.22
N VAL A 145 -9.52 -11.86 -0.01
CA VAL A 145 -8.64 -11.97 -1.18
C VAL A 145 -9.33 -12.83 -2.22
N VAL A 146 -9.62 -12.25 -3.38
CA VAL A 146 -10.30 -12.98 -4.44
C VAL A 146 -9.41 -14.10 -5.02
N PRO A 147 -10.00 -15.22 -5.49
CA PRO A 147 -9.22 -16.34 -6.04
C PRO A 147 -8.29 -15.95 -7.20
N GLN A 148 -8.62 -14.91 -7.95
CA GLN A 148 -7.79 -14.36 -9.02
C GLN A 148 -6.47 -13.78 -8.48
N ASP A 149 -6.52 -13.07 -7.36
CA ASP A 149 -5.32 -12.49 -6.74
C ASP A 149 -4.46 -13.58 -6.09
N ILE A 150 -5.08 -14.60 -5.49
CA ILE A 150 -4.36 -15.77 -4.97
C ILE A 150 -3.60 -16.46 -6.10
N ARG A 151 -4.24 -16.75 -7.24
CA ARG A 151 -3.56 -17.34 -8.40
C ARG A 151 -2.43 -16.46 -8.92
N TRP A 152 -2.69 -15.16 -9.08
CA TRP A 152 -1.69 -14.22 -9.54
C TRP A 152 -0.46 -14.19 -8.61
N MET A 153 -0.66 -14.08 -7.29
CA MET A 153 0.44 -14.11 -6.32
C MET A 153 1.22 -15.43 -6.40
N THR A 154 0.51 -16.57 -6.46
CA THR A 154 1.13 -17.89 -6.58
C THR A 154 2.04 -17.98 -7.80
N GLU A 155 1.55 -17.58 -8.97
CA GLU A 155 2.34 -17.56 -10.21
C GLU A 155 3.59 -16.68 -10.11
N ARG A 156 3.47 -15.50 -9.46
CA ARG A 156 4.59 -14.59 -9.27
C ARG A 156 5.64 -15.16 -8.31
N MET A 157 5.20 -15.74 -7.20
CA MET A 157 6.09 -16.39 -6.23
C MET A 157 6.80 -17.62 -6.83
N GLU A 158 6.09 -18.46 -7.57
CA GLU A 158 6.67 -19.61 -8.27
C GLU A 158 7.74 -19.18 -9.28
N LYS A 159 7.43 -18.13 -10.09
CA LYS A 159 8.37 -17.57 -11.06
C LYS A 159 9.61 -16.95 -10.39
N ALA A 160 9.44 -16.32 -9.24
CA ALA A 160 10.53 -15.71 -8.47
C ALA A 160 11.48 -16.75 -7.86
N GLY A 161 10.97 -17.96 -7.58
CA GLY A 161 11.73 -19.05 -6.96
C GLY A 161 11.68 -19.01 -5.43
N LYS A 162 11.98 -20.16 -4.83
CA LYS A 162 11.80 -20.38 -3.37
C LYS A 162 12.73 -19.55 -2.49
N ASP A 163 13.86 -19.13 -3.02
CA ASP A 163 14.88 -18.38 -2.26
C ASP A 163 14.67 -16.86 -2.30
N LYS A 164 13.73 -16.39 -3.12
CA LYS A 164 13.42 -14.97 -3.23
C LYS A 164 12.50 -14.51 -2.10
N PRO A 165 12.93 -13.59 -1.25
CA PRO A 165 12.05 -13.04 -0.24
C PRO A 165 10.92 -12.23 -0.89
N VAL A 166 9.69 -12.46 -0.41
CA VAL A 166 8.48 -11.81 -0.91
C VAL A 166 7.86 -10.97 0.20
N ILE A 167 7.49 -9.74 -0.14
CA ILE A 167 6.75 -8.83 0.73
C ILE A 167 5.36 -8.63 0.11
N LEU A 168 4.33 -9.03 0.87
CA LEU A 168 2.94 -8.79 0.52
C LEU A 168 2.51 -7.43 1.06
N VAL A 169 1.91 -6.63 0.20
CA VAL A 169 1.46 -5.26 0.51
C VAL A 169 -0.05 -5.20 0.40
N THR A 170 -0.71 -4.98 1.52
CA THR A 170 -2.16 -5.03 1.61
C THR A 170 -2.66 -4.16 2.77
N HIS A 171 -3.94 -3.79 2.76
CA HIS A 171 -4.54 -2.97 3.80
C HIS A 171 -4.93 -3.81 5.02
N TYR A 172 -5.75 -4.86 4.83
CA TYR A 172 -6.13 -5.74 5.92
C TYR A 172 -5.03 -6.76 6.23
N PRO A 173 -4.78 -7.07 7.52
CA PRO A 173 -3.84 -8.11 7.90
C PRO A 173 -4.32 -9.48 7.39
N LEU A 174 -3.38 -10.31 6.93
CA LEU A 174 -3.66 -11.65 6.38
C LEU A 174 -3.75 -12.74 7.45
N MET A 175 -3.67 -12.37 8.72
CA MET A 175 -3.69 -13.33 9.84
C MET A 175 -5.00 -13.24 10.61
N ASP A 176 -5.58 -14.40 10.94
CA ASP A 176 -6.60 -14.51 11.98
C ASP A 176 -6.02 -14.11 13.33
N GLY A 177 -6.75 -13.31 14.10
CA GLY A 177 -6.36 -13.05 15.48
C GLY A 177 -6.70 -11.65 15.96
N ASP A 178 -5.83 -11.02 16.68
CA ASP A 178 -6.04 -9.91 17.61
C ASP A 178 -6.49 -8.56 17.05
N VAL A 179 -6.98 -8.50 15.81
CA VAL A 179 -7.53 -7.29 15.19
C VAL A 179 -8.97 -7.52 14.74
N ASP A 180 -9.86 -6.69 15.21
CA ASP A 180 -11.31 -6.79 14.97
C ASP A 180 -11.72 -6.77 13.48
N ASN A 181 -10.86 -6.33 12.60
CA ASN A 181 -11.08 -6.22 11.15
C ASN A 181 -10.16 -7.11 10.32
N GLY A 182 -9.57 -8.14 10.91
CA GLY A 182 -8.74 -9.10 10.17
C GLY A 182 -9.53 -9.93 9.17
N MET A 183 -8.83 -10.60 8.28
CA MET A 183 -9.42 -11.57 7.35
C MET A 183 -9.84 -12.82 8.12
N LYS A 184 -11.03 -13.35 7.81
CA LYS A 184 -11.53 -14.62 8.31
C LYS A 184 -11.63 -15.63 7.20
#